data_44d15fe6dc66967fae059923e6523fb5
#
_entry.id   44d15fe6dc66967fae059923e6523fb5
#
_cell.length_a   1.000
_cell.length_b   1.000
_cell.length_c   1.000
_cell.angle_alpha   90.00
_cell.angle_beta   90.00
_cell.angle_gamma   90.00
#
_symmetry.space_group_name_H-M   'P 1'
#
loop_
_entity.id
_entity.type
_entity.pdbx_description
1 polymer ?
#
loop_
_entity_poly.entity_id
_entity_poly.type
_entity_poly.pdbx_seq_one_letter_code
_entity_poly.pdbx_strand_id
1 'polypeptide(L)'
;MKKKIITGLMVLASMIGSTSFAQDIYKTAANVPMVQLNNGILMPQFGLGTFLQPSDAVCEQSCRTALKAGYRHIDTAHAYNDEAGVGRAVKESGIPREEIWVTSKLWPNEYGEGKTAQAIDAMLERMQL
;
A
#
# COMPACT_ATOMS: atom_id res chain seq x y z
N MET A 1 17.58 33.61 -55.56
CA MET A 1 17.89 32.51 -54.60
C MET A 1 17.39 32.93 -53.24
N LYS A 2 16.27 32.35 -52.76
CA LYS A 2 15.66 32.67 -51.45
C LYS A 2 16.13 31.66 -50.41
N LYS A 3 16.90 32.10 -49.40
CA LYS A 3 17.31 31.29 -48.26
C LYS A 3 16.11 31.15 -47.29
N LYS A 4 15.64 29.93 -47.10
CA LYS A 4 14.67 29.60 -46.03
C LYS A 4 15.42 29.48 -44.69
N ILE A 5 15.07 30.33 -43.75
CA ILE A 5 15.50 30.24 -42.35
C ILE A 5 14.55 29.24 -41.69
N ILE A 6 15.09 28.11 -41.26
CA ILE A 6 14.36 27.13 -40.44
C ILE A 6 14.55 27.56 -39.01
N THR A 7 13.52 28.11 -38.39
CA THR A 7 13.46 28.43 -36.97
C THR A 7 13.25 27.12 -36.21
N GLY A 8 14.29 26.64 -35.56
CA GLY A 8 14.20 25.49 -34.68
C GLY A 8 13.36 25.82 -33.43
N LEU A 9 12.22 25.18 -33.30
CA LEU A 9 11.38 25.23 -32.13
C LEU A 9 12.03 24.36 -31.07
N MET A 10 12.66 24.99 -30.08
CA MET A 10 13.21 24.33 -28.91
C MET A 10 12.03 23.91 -28.01
N VAL A 11 11.65 22.63 -28.05
CA VAL A 11 10.69 22.07 -27.11
C VAL A 11 11.41 21.89 -25.78
N LEU A 12 11.15 22.81 -24.87
CA LEU A 12 11.52 22.66 -23.46
C LEU A 12 10.62 21.58 -22.87
N ALA A 13 11.08 20.33 -22.84
CA ALA A 13 10.42 19.27 -22.09
C ALA A 13 10.57 19.58 -20.59
N SER A 14 9.57 20.22 -20.03
CA SER A 14 9.44 20.41 -18.59
C SER A 14 9.30 19.03 -17.92
N MET A 15 10.32 18.66 -17.15
CA MET A 15 10.25 17.54 -16.21
C MET A 15 9.28 17.90 -15.05
N ILE A 16 7.99 17.81 -15.33
CA ILE A 16 6.93 17.88 -14.32
C ILE A 16 6.09 16.62 -14.52
N GLY A 17 6.44 15.52 -13.83
CA GLY A 17 5.68 14.31 -14.06
C GLY A 17 5.77 13.21 -12.99
N SER A 18 6.72 13.27 -12.05
CA SER A 18 6.88 12.12 -11.13
C SER A 18 6.07 12.21 -9.83
N THR A 19 5.62 13.39 -9.42
CA THR A 19 4.83 13.57 -8.17
C THR A 19 3.33 13.45 -8.39
N SER A 20 2.84 13.64 -9.61
CA SER A 20 1.42 13.60 -9.93
C SER A 20 0.87 12.18 -9.96
N PHE A 21 1.64 11.21 -10.47
CA PHE A 21 1.15 9.84 -10.68
C PHE A 21 0.85 9.10 -9.36
N ALA A 22 1.70 9.27 -8.35
CA ALA A 22 1.47 8.67 -7.03
C ALA A 22 0.28 9.32 -6.31
N GLN A 23 0.04 10.61 -6.52
CA GLN A 23 -1.10 11.31 -5.94
C GLN A 23 -2.43 10.95 -6.61
N ASP A 24 -2.43 10.57 -7.89
CA ASP A 24 -3.65 10.22 -8.60
C ASP A 24 -4.12 8.80 -8.29
N ILE A 25 -3.22 7.85 -8.01
CA ILE A 25 -3.56 6.48 -7.58
C ILE A 25 -4.36 6.52 -6.28
N TYR A 26 -3.96 7.37 -5.32
CA TYR A 26 -4.66 7.47 -4.03
C TYR A 26 -5.92 8.34 -4.07
N LYS A 27 -6.14 9.13 -5.11
CA LYS A 27 -7.38 9.91 -5.30
C LYS A 27 -8.57 9.07 -5.76
N THR A 28 -8.31 7.92 -6.39
CA THR A 28 -9.36 6.97 -6.82
C THR A 28 -9.78 6.01 -5.72
N ALA A 29 -8.96 5.82 -4.69
CA ALA A 29 -9.37 5.14 -3.48
C ALA A 29 -10.45 5.99 -2.78
N ALA A 30 -11.61 5.40 -2.51
CA ALA A 30 -12.75 6.02 -1.83
C ALA A 30 -12.30 7.12 -0.86
N ASN A 31 -13.02 8.24 -0.75
CA ASN A 31 -12.72 9.48 0.02
C ASN A 31 -12.08 9.28 1.41
N VAL A 32 -10.97 8.52 1.46
CA VAL A 32 -10.22 8.27 2.69
C VAL A 32 -9.23 9.42 2.89
N PRO A 33 -9.23 10.08 4.05
CA PRO A 33 -8.22 11.07 4.37
C PRO A 33 -6.81 10.49 4.26
N MET A 34 -5.92 11.20 3.59
CA MET A 34 -4.53 10.80 3.39
C MET A 34 -3.60 11.68 4.21
N VAL A 35 -2.51 11.11 4.70
CA VAL A 35 -1.39 11.83 5.32
C VAL A 35 -0.15 11.64 4.48
N GLN A 36 0.58 12.72 4.23
CA GLN A 36 1.86 12.66 3.55
C GLN A 36 2.97 12.31 4.54
N LEU A 37 3.70 11.25 4.24
CA LEU A 37 4.89 10.85 5.00
C LEU A 37 6.10 11.71 4.63
N ASN A 38 7.17 11.65 5.43
CA ASN A 38 8.40 12.41 5.23
C ASN A 38 9.12 12.15 3.89
N ASN A 39 8.85 11.01 3.27
CA ASN A 39 9.36 10.65 1.95
C ASN A 39 8.43 11.04 0.79
N GLY A 40 7.35 11.78 1.07
CA GLY A 40 6.37 12.23 0.09
C GLY A 40 5.27 11.21 -0.27
N ILE A 41 5.33 9.99 0.24
CA ILE A 41 4.30 8.98 0.00
C ILE A 41 3.04 9.32 0.80
N LEU A 42 1.88 9.12 0.19
CA LEU A 42 0.58 9.30 0.83
C LEU A 42 0.13 7.98 1.47
N MET A 43 -0.23 8.04 2.74
CA MET A 43 -0.74 6.90 3.50
C MET A 43 -2.19 7.18 3.91
N PRO A 44 -3.12 6.20 3.78
CA PRO A 44 -4.46 6.34 4.33
C PRO A 44 -4.40 6.55 5.84
N GLN A 45 -4.96 7.66 6.32
CA GLN A 45 -4.91 8.05 7.73
C GLN A 45 -5.83 7.19 8.61
N PHE A 46 -6.83 6.57 8.00
CA PHE A 46 -7.84 5.76 8.69
C PHE A 46 -7.73 4.30 8.23
N GLY A 47 -7.63 3.37 9.18
CA GLY A 47 -7.44 1.95 8.89
C GLY A 47 -8.17 1.03 9.86
N LEU A 48 -8.28 -0.25 9.48
CA LEU A 48 -8.79 -1.33 10.32
C LEU A 48 -7.62 -2.00 11.05
N GLY A 49 -7.65 -2.05 12.40
CA GLY A 49 -6.78 -2.91 13.19
C GLY A 49 -7.40 -4.30 13.39
N THR A 50 -6.57 -5.36 13.28
CA THR A 50 -7.04 -6.75 13.38
C THR A 50 -6.78 -7.40 14.74
N PHE A 51 -6.23 -6.67 15.69
CA PHE A 51 -5.91 -7.21 17.02
C PHE A 51 -7.13 -7.83 17.69
N LEU A 52 -6.95 -9.02 18.31
CA LEU A 52 -7.98 -9.80 19.00
C LEU A 52 -9.14 -10.30 18.11
N GLN A 53 -8.95 -10.44 16.83
CA GLN A 53 -9.92 -11.19 16.01
C GLN A 53 -9.98 -12.66 16.50
N PRO A 54 -11.19 -13.24 16.62
CA PRO A 54 -11.35 -14.59 17.17
C PRO A 54 -10.68 -15.70 16.38
N SER A 55 -10.47 -15.50 15.08
CA SER A 55 -9.79 -16.43 14.19
C SER A 55 -9.35 -15.74 12.91
N ASP A 56 -8.43 -16.37 12.18
CA ASP A 56 -7.97 -15.95 10.86
C ASP A 56 -9.13 -15.78 9.86
N ALA A 57 -10.12 -16.66 9.88
CA ALA A 57 -11.31 -16.57 9.02
C ALA A 57 -12.20 -15.35 9.37
N VAL A 58 -12.34 -15.04 10.65
CA VAL A 58 -13.08 -13.83 11.08
C VAL A 58 -12.31 -12.57 10.71
N CYS A 59 -10.99 -12.59 10.86
CA CYS A 59 -10.14 -11.50 10.40
C CYS A 59 -10.30 -11.25 8.89
N GLU A 60 -10.23 -12.28 8.07
CA GLU A 60 -10.46 -12.19 6.63
C GLU A 60 -11.82 -11.53 6.33
N GLN A 61 -12.90 -12.00 6.95
CA GLN A 61 -14.23 -11.44 6.74
C GLN A 61 -14.33 -9.97 7.17
N SER A 62 -13.70 -9.61 8.29
CA SER A 62 -13.63 -8.23 8.77
C SER A 62 -12.89 -7.32 7.77
N CYS A 63 -11.74 -7.79 7.27
CA CYS A 63 -10.96 -7.07 6.26
C CYS A 63 -11.73 -6.90 4.95
N ARG A 64 -12.41 -7.94 4.46
CA ARG A 64 -13.26 -7.86 3.26
C ARG A 64 -14.38 -6.83 3.44
N THR A 65 -15.00 -6.81 4.60
CA THR A 65 -16.06 -5.85 4.93
C THR A 65 -15.52 -4.41 4.95
N ALA A 66 -14.36 -4.20 5.57
CA ALA A 66 -13.71 -2.89 5.62
C ALA A 66 -13.31 -2.39 4.23
N LEU A 67 -12.65 -3.24 3.42
CA LEU A 67 -12.26 -2.88 2.05
C LEU A 67 -13.47 -2.54 1.19
N LYS A 68 -14.57 -3.29 1.33
CA LYS A 68 -15.85 -3.02 0.66
C LYS A 68 -16.49 -1.70 1.09
N ALA A 69 -16.34 -1.35 2.38
CA ALA A 69 -16.81 -0.09 2.94
C ALA A 69 -15.93 1.12 2.57
N GLY A 70 -14.83 0.91 1.86
CA GLY A 70 -13.94 1.98 1.39
C GLY A 70 -12.64 2.13 2.18
N TYR A 71 -12.38 1.31 3.20
CA TYR A 71 -11.07 1.31 3.85
C TYR A 71 -9.97 0.96 2.85
N ARG A 72 -8.80 1.57 3.04
CA ARG A 72 -7.60 1.33 2.21
C ARG A 72 -6.35 1.10 3.06
N HIS A 73 -6.54 0.91 4.38
CA HIS A 73 -5.45 0.58 5.29
C HIS A 73 -5.91 -0.52 6.25
N ILE A 74 -5.07 -1.55 6.37
CA ILE A 74 -5.25 -2.66 7.33
C ILE A 74 -3.97 -2.75 8.15
N ASP A 75 -4.11 -2.80 9.48
CA ASP A 75 -3.02 -2.96 10.44
C ASP A 75 -3.15 -4.31 11.15
N THR A 76 -2.18 -5.18 10.91
CA THR A 76 -2.04 -6.50 11.52
C THR A 76 -0.67 -6.65 12.21
N ALA A 77 -0.34 -7.84 12.69
CA ALA A 77 0.97 -8.19 13.22
C ALA A 77 1.19 -9.71 13.19
N HIS A 78 2.45 -10.14 13.12
CA HIS A 78 2.81 -11.55 13.27
C HIS A 78 2.19 -12.17 14.54
N ALA A 79 2.20 -11.41 15.64
CA ALA A 79 1.66 -11.83 16.92
C ALA A 79 0.14 -12.14 16.93
N TYR A 80 -0.61 -11.65 15.94
CA TYR A 80 -2.06 -11.82 15.90
C TYR A 80 -2.49 -13.13 15.25
N ASN A 81 -1.58 -13.83 14.54
CA ASN A 81 -1.82 -15.07 13.81
C ASN A 81 -2.95 -14.97 12.77
N ASP A 82 -3.13 -13.79 12.17
CA ASP A 82 -4.20 -13.50 11.23
C ASP A 82 -3.71 -12.89 9.91
N GLU A 83 -2.38 -12.83 9.72
CA GLU A 83 -1.76 -12.26 8.51
C GLU A 83 -2.23 -12.97 7.23
N ALA A 84 -2.44 -14.29 7.28
CA ALA A 84 -2.93 -15.04 6.12
C ALA A 84 -4.36 -14.61 5.73
N GLY A 85 -5.23 -14.38 6.72
CA GLY A 85 -6.59 -13.85 6.48
C GLY A 85 -6.58 -12.45 5.89
N VAL A 86 -5.70 -11.58 6.37
CA VAL A 86 -5.48 -10.25 5.78
C VAL A 86 -5.07 -10.37 4.31
N GLY A 87 -4.08 -11.24 4.02
CA GLY A 87 -3.58 -11.44 2.66
C GLY A 87 -4.66 -11.94 1.70
N ARG A 88 -5.47 -12.92 2.11
CA ARG A 88 -6.60 -13.40 1.29
C ARG A 88 -7.63 -12.32 1.05
N ALA A 89 -7.98 -11.54 2.07
CA ALA A 89 -8.92 -10.43 1.93
C ALA A 89 -8.43 -9.38 0.92
N VAL A 90 -7.14 -9.03 0.97
CA VAL A 90 -6.51 -8.09 0.04
C VAL A 90 -6.54 -8.65 -1.38
N LYS A 91 -6.07 -9.88 -1.58
CA LYS A 91 -5.95 -10.55 -2.87
C LYS A 91 -7.30 -10.68 -3.57
N GLU A 92 -8.35 -11.01 -2.83
CA GLU A 92 -9.69 -11.25 -3.37
C GLU A 92 -10.59 -10.02 -3.36
N SER A 93 -10.08 -8.86 -2.92
CA SER A 93 -10.84 -7.61 -2.87
C SER A 93 -11.22 -7.06 -4.24
N GLY A 94 -10.46 -7.42 -5.28
CA GLY A 94 -10.56 -6.82 -6.61
C GLY A 94 -10.04 -5.39 -6.69
N ILE A 95 -9.50 -4.85 -5.59
CA ILE A 95 -8.88 -3.53 -5.54
C ILE A 95 -7.42 -3.66 -5.98
N PRO A 96 -6.88 -2.76 -6.81
CA PRO A 96 -5.46 -2.75 -7.15
C PRO A 96 -4.59 -2.78 -5.88
N ARG A 97 -3.56 -3.65 -5.85
CA ARG A 97 -2.73 -3.85 -4.66
C ARG A 97 -2.09 -2.55 -4.15
N GLU A 98 -1.69 -1.70 -5.07
CA GLU A 98 -1.06 -0.40 -4.80
C GLU A 98 -2.00 0.60 -4.11
N GLU A 99 -3.31 0.39 -4.18
CA GLU A 99 -4.29 1.22 -3.47
C GLU A 99 -4.50 0.80 -2.01
N ILE A 100 -3.99 -0.37 -1.60
CA ILE A 100 -4.18 -0.89 -0.26
C ILE A 100 -2.88 -0.81 0.52
N TRP A 101 -2.90 -0.07 1.63
CA TRP A 101 -1.84 -0.02 2.61
C TRP A 101 -2.01 -1.16 3.62
N VAL A 102 -0.98 -2.00 3.77
CA VAL A 102 -0.96 -3.05 4.79
C VAL A 102 0.22 -2.80 5.72
N THR A 103 -0.06 -2.70 7.00
CA THR A 103 0.94 -2.61 8.06
C THR A 103 0.99 -3.95 8.79
N SER A 104 2.18 -4.50 9.00
CA SER A 104 2.40 -5.59 9.93
C SER A 104 3.61 -5.31 10.83
N LYS A 105 3.82 -6.15 11.83
CA LYS A 105 4.84 -5.99 12.88
C LYS A 105 5.54 -7.32 13.11
N LEU A 106 6.86 -7.29 13.18
CA LEU A 106 7.67 -8.44 13.52
C LEU A 106 7.58 -8.76 15.02
N TRP A 107 7.82 -10.02 15.38
CA TRP A 107 8.05 -10.40 16.76
C TRP A 107 9.38 -9.83 17.30
N PRO A 108 9.50 -9.54 18.61
CA PRO A 108 10.74 -9.01 19.17
C PRO A 108 11.99 -9.87 18.94
N ASN A 109 11.85 -11.19 18.84
CA ASN A 109 12.95 -12.11 18.56
C ASN A 109 13.34 -12.21 17.08
N GLU A 110 12.62 -11.54 16.20
CA GLU A 110 12.86 -11.46 14.75
C GLU A 110 13.72 -10.25 14.37
N TYR A 111 14.02 -9.37 15.32
CA TYR A 111 14.92 -8.25 15.09
C TYR A 111 16.39 -8.69 15.16
N GLY A 112 17.23 -8.07 14.35
CA GLY A 112 18.66 -8.22 14.34
C GLY A 112 19.23 -8.55 12.98
N GLU A 113 20.57 -8.55 12.91
CA GLU A 113 21.31 -8.84 11.69
C GLU A 113 20.98 -10.24 11.17
N GLY A 114 20.67 -10.34 9.87
CA GLY A 114 20.30 -11.59 9.19
C GLY A 114 18.88 -12.08 9.52
N LYS A 115 18.27 -11.67 10.62
CA LYS A 115 16.94 -12.14 11.04
C LYS A 115 15.82 -11.29 10.47
N THR A 116 15.98 -9.97 10.53
CA THR A 116 14.91 -9.03 10.15
C THR A 116 14.48 -9.21 8.71
N ALA A 117 15.43 -9.35 7.78
CA ALA A 117 15.12 -9.57 6.37
C ALA A 117 14.35 -10.89 6.16
N GLN A 118 14.84 -11.98 6.75
CA GLN A 118 14.15 -13.28 6.69
C GLN A 118 12.74 -13.24 7.27
N ALA A 119 12.54 -12.52 8.37
CA ALA A 119 11.24 -12.37 9.00
C ALA A 119 10.26 -11.54 8.13
N ILE A 120 10.77 -10.52 7.41
CA ILE A 120 9.98 -9.77 6.44
C ILE A 120 9.56 -10.67 5.28
N ASP A 121 10.49 -11.44 4.71
CA ASP A 121 10.19 -12.38 3.63
C ASP A 121 9.12 -13.40 4.05
N ALA A 122 9.27 -14.00 5.24
CA ALA A 122 8.30 -14.93 5.80
C ALA A 122 6.93 -14.27 6.05
N MET A 123 6.90 -13.01 6.46
CA MET A 123 5.66 -12.22 6.63
C MET A 123 4.96 -12.01 5.29
N LEU A 124 5.69 -11.62 4.25
CA LEU A 124 5.15 -11.45 2.90
C LEU A 124 4.63 -12.78 2.34
N GLU A 125 5.34 -13.88 2.59
CA GLU A 125 4.92 -15.22 2.20
C GLU A 125 3.61 -15.64 2.89
N ARG A 126 3.48 -15.43 4.20
CA ARG A 126 2.23 -15.70 4.94
C ARG A 126 1.04 -14.92 4.38
N MET A 127 1.24 -13.66 4.04
CA MET A 127 0.20 -12.80 3.44
C MET A 127 0.02 -13.02 1.94
N GLN A 128 1.00 -13.65 1.26
CA GLN A 128 1.03 -13.78 -0.21
C GLN A 128 0.95 -12.42 -0.94
N LEU A 129 1.63 -11.41 -0.42
CA LEU A 129 1.66 -10.03 -0.90
C LEU A 129 3.04 -9.64 -1.45
#